data_0b0a004a8f039e12cc4398e05ea94f43
#
_entry.id   0b0a004a8f039e12cc4398e05ea94f43
#
_cell.length_a   1.000
_cell.length_b   1.000
_cell.length_c   1.000
_cell.angle_alpha   90.00
_cell.angle_beta   90.00
_cell.angle_gamma   90.00
#
_symmetry.space_group_name_H-M   'P 1'
#
loop_
_entity.id
_entity.type
_entity.pdbx_description
1 polymer ?
#
loop_
_entity_poly.entity_id
_entity_poly.type
_entity_poly.pdbx_seq_one_letter_code
_entity_poly.pdbx_strand_id
1 'polypeptide(L)'
;TQQVSSAASDVYKRQAPAYFLNQSHGFNSVHGRMPSIATGAAMANHDLLYLGISGDGDSASIGIGQFVHCARRQLNMTYIVENNGTYGLTKGQFSATNDLESKSKYGDDNLFPSIDLPSMAIQLGASFVARSFSGDKDQLVPLLKAALSHKGFSFLDIISPCVTFNNHNTSTKSYDYIREHNDSLSKPDFVPSGKEITTDYPKGSSVEVPLHDGSLLSLEKLSEKYDPTNKITAIQNIQESQRDGKVLTGLLYVDPDAKDLRDILNVSDKPLNEMEQTDLCPGSE
;
A
#
# COMPACT_ATOMS: atom_id res chain seq x y z
N THR A 1 24.88 3.34 9.09
CA THR A 1 24.05 2.12 8.94
C THR A 1 22.60 2.55 9.06
N GLN A 2 21.87 2.55 7.94
CA GLN A 2 20.45 2.87 7.95
C GLN A 2 19.71 1.76 8.66
N GLN A 3 18.98 2.08 9.71
CA GLN A 3 18.16 1.15 10.47
C GLN A 3 16.72 1.26 9.95
N VAL A 4 16.11 0.13 9.70
CA VAL A 4 14.72 0.04 9.20
C VAL A 4 13.84 -0.49 10.31
N SER A 5 12.78 0.23 10.65
CA SER A 5 11.75 -0.26 11.57
C SER A 5 10.53 -0.70 10.77
N SER A 6 10.08 -1.91 10.96
CA SER A 6 8.85 -2.41 10.34
C SER A 6 7.81 -2.74 11.40
N ALA A 7 6.58 -2.32 11.18
CA ALA A 7 5.43 -2.75 11.96
C ALA A 7 4.52 -3.59 11.06
N ALA A 8 4.37 -4.86 11.37
CA ALA A 8 3.48 -5.76 10.63
C ALA A 8 2.24 -6.05 11.46
N SER A 9 1.10 -6.03 10.83
CA SER A 9 -0.17 -6.10 11.53
C SER A 9 -1.05 -7.28 11.17
N ASP A 10 -0.57 -8.28 10.50
CA ASP A 10 -1.31 -9.53 10.32
C ASP A 10 -0.43 -10.72 10.69
N VAL A 11 -0.83 -11.43 11.74
CA VAL A 11 0.01 -12.35 12.52
C VAL A 11 0.65 -13.48 11.70
N TYR A 12 0.17 -13.80 10.51
CA TYR A 12 0.67 -14.95 9.76
C TYR A 12 1.37 -14.64 8.43
N LYS A 13 1.00 -13.59 7.73
CA LYS A 13 1.57 -13.29 6.40
C LYS A 13 2.51 -12.08 6.37
N ARG A 14 2.45 -11.20 7.35
CA ARG A 14 3.13 -9.88 7.34
C ARG A 14 4.22 -9.71 8.38
N GLN A 15 4.45 -10.71 9.22
CA GLN A 15 5.67 -10.78 10.04
C GLN A 15 6.90 -11.20 9.22
N ALA A 16 6.68 -11.73 8.02
CA ALA A 16 7.75 -12.19 7.15
C ALA A 16 8.81 -11.11 6.85
N PRO A 17 8.46 -9.81 6.58
CA PRO A 17 9.48 -8.78 6.35
C PRO A 17 10.50 -8.65 7.49
N ALA A 18 10.09 -8.83 8.75
CA ALA A 18 10.98 -8.78 9.88
C ALA A 18 12.05 -9.90 9.86
N TYR A 19 11.72 -11.05 9.26
CA TYR A 19 12.68 -12.17 9.11
C TYR A 19 13.68 -11.94 7.98
N PHE A 20 13.32 -11.15 6.97
CA PHE A 20 14.20 -10.85 5.83
C PHE A 20 15.10 -9.64 6.08
N LEU A 21 14.74 -8.79 7.04
CA LEU A 21 15.48 -7.59 7.39
C LEU A 21 16.33 -7.80 8.67
N ASN A 22 17.17 -8.84 8.67
CA ASN A 22 17.90 -9.32 9.82
C ASN A 22 18.89 -8.33 10.48
N GLN A 23 19.21 -7.23 9.81
CA GLN A 23 20.08 -6.15 10.31
C GLN A 23 19.31 -4.88 10.66
N SER A 24 17.99 -4.94 10.67
CA SER A 24 17.13 -3.82 11.01
C SER A 24 16.52 -3.99 12.39
N HIS A 25 16.19 -2.89 13.05
CA HIS A 25 15.31 -2.95 14.23
C HIS A 25 13.87 -3.13 13.74
N GLY A 26 13.20 -4.14 14.27
CA GLY A 26 11.81 -4.43 13.96
C GLY A 26 10.96 -4.43 15.21
N PHE A 27 9.73 -3.96 15.10
CA PHE A 27 8.71 -4.13 16.12
C PHE A 27 7.34 -4.36 15.50
N ASN A 28 6.52 -5.14 16.15
CA ASN A 28 5.14 -5.36 15.77
C ASN A 28 4.22 -4.47 16.60
N SER A 29 3.25 -3.84 15.94
CA SER A 29 2.23 -3.05 16.62
C SER A 29 0.89 -3.80 16.67
N VAL A 30 -0.01 -3.31 17.50
CA VAL A 30 -1.42 -3.71 17.46
C VAL A 30 -2.02 -3.25 16.13
N HIS A 31 -2.98 -4.02 15.60
CA HIS A 31 -3.68 -3.73 14.34
C HIS A 31 -4.09 -2.26 14.17
N GLY A 32 -3.74 -1.67 13.05
CA GLY A 32 -4.04 -0.30 12.71
C GLY A 32 -3.28 0.79 13.49
N ARG A 33 -2.30 0.41 14.35
CA ARG A 33 -1.55 1.36 15.20
C ARG A 33 -0.12 1.65 14.73
N MET A 34 0.35 0.99 13.69
CA MET A 34 1.69 1.18 13.15
C MET A 34 2.03 2.67 12.89
N PRO A 35 1.16 3.50 12.27
CA PRO A 35 1.51 4.89 12.00
C PRO A 35 1.77 5.73 13.26
N SER A 36 1.04 5.48 14.35
CA SER A 36 1.27 6.18 15.63
C SER A 36 2.60 5.82 16.25
N ILE A 37 2.94 4.52 16.25
CA ILE A 37 4.21 4.05 16.81
C ILE A 37 5.37 4.57 15.95
N ALA A 38 5.26 4.49 14.62
CA ALA A 38 6.25 5.04 13.71
C ALA A 38 6.43 6.56 13.90
N THR A 39 5.34 7.30 14.17
CA THR A 39 5.43 8.73 14.48
C THR A 39 6.27 8.98 15.73
N GLY A 40 5.99 8.27 16.81
CA GLY A 40 6.76 8.41 18.06
C GLY A 40 8.24 8.04 17.88
N ALA A 41 8.52 6.94 17.18
CA ALA A 41 9.87 6.50 16.90
C ALA A 41 10.64 7.51 16.02
N ALA A 42 10.01 8.04 14.97
CA ALA A 42 10.62 9.03 14.08
C ALA A 42 10.90 10.38 14.77
N MET A 43 10.03 10.77 15.71
CA MET A 43 10.26 11.95 16.52
C MET A 43 11.38 11.73 17.56
N ALA A 44 11.54 10.51 18.06
CA ALA A 44 12.62 10.18 18.99
C ALA A 44 13.99 10.06 18.31
N ASN A 45 14.04 9.48 17.12
CA ASN A 45 15.27 9.35 16.34
C ASN A 45 14.98 9.52 14.85
N HIS A 46 15.24 10.69 14.32
CA HIS A 46 14.99 11.02 12.92
C HIS A 46 16.12 10.66 11.95
N ASP A 47 17.23 10.12 12.43
CA ASP A 47 18.35 9.67 11.59
C ASP A 47 18.13 8.27 11.02
N LEU A 48 17.04 7.63 11.44
CA LEU A 48 16.64 6.31 10.96
C LEU A 48 15.70 6.42 9.77
N LEU A 49 15.78 5.42 8.89
CA LEU A 49 14.79 5.23 7.84
C LEU A 49 13.64 4.39 8.41
N TYR A 50 12.41 4.90 8.27
CA TYR A 50 11.20 4.24 8.77
C TYR A 50 10.44 3.57 7.64
N LEU A 51 10.27 2.25 7.76
CA LEU A 51 9.48 1.43 6.85
C LEU A 51 8.32 0.81 7.63
N GLY A 52 7.10 1.15 7.29
CA GLY A 52 5.89 0.54 7.82
C GLY A 52 5.24 -0.38 6.79
N ILE A 53 4.94 -1.62 7.18
CA ILE A 53 4.25 -2.59 6.32
C ILE A 53 2.96 -3.00 7.03
N SER A 54 1.84 -2.86 6.33
CA SER A 54 0.50 -3.09 6.88
C SER A 54 -0.41 -3.74 5.84
N GLY A 55 -1.55 -4.23 6.27
CA GLY A 55 -2.59 -4.68 5.40
C GLY A 55 -3.62 -3.61 5.07
N ASP A 56 -4.36 -3.89 4.03
CA ASP A 56 -5.50 -3.08 3.64
C ASP A 56 -6.58 -3.01 4.73
N GLY A 57 -6.94 -4.13 5.33
CA GLY A 57 -7.87 -4.17 6.47
C GLY A 57 -7.39 -3.38 7.68
N ASP A 58 -6.09 -3.48 7.98
CA ASP A 58 -5.48 -2.69 9.04
C ASP A 58 -5.48 -1.19 8.75
N SER A 59 -5.12 -0.83 7.50
CA SER A 59 -4.93 0.56 7.10
C SER A 59 -6.25 1.28 6.80
N ALA A 60 -7.13 0.63 6.02
CA ALA A 60 -8.36 1.23 5.52
C ALA A 60 -9.56 1.03 6.45
N SER A 61 -9.56 -0.01 7.29
CA SER A 61 -10.68 -0.27 8.22
C SER A 61 -10.30 0.15 9.65
N ILE A 62 -9.39 -0.59 10.31
CA ILE A 62 -9.09 -0.41 11.74
C ILE A 62 -8.32 0.88 11.98
N GLY A 63 -7.32 1.16 11.15
CA GLY A 63 -6.34 2.22 11.34
C GLY A 63 -6.54 3.46 10.48
N ILE A 64 -7.70 3.63 9.84
CA ILE A 64 -7.91 4.72 8.87
C ILE A 64 -7.59 6.10 9.47
N GLY A 65 -7.99 6.39 10.70
CA GLY A 65 -7.65 7.63 11.39
C GLY A 65 -6.14 7.81 11.60
N GLN A 66 -5.41 6.72 11.85
CA GLN A 66 -3.95 6.75 12.00
C GLN A 66 -3.27 7.04 10.66
N PHE A 67 -3.74 6.39 9.59
CA PHE A 67 -3.29 6.62 8.22
C PHE A 67 -3.49 8.07 7.80
N VAL A 68 -4.71 8.60 7.97
CA VAL A 68 -5.08 9.99 7.67
C VAL A 68 -4.13 10.99 8.34
N HIS A 69 -3.89 10.84 9.63
CA HIS A 69 -3.04 11.78 10.36
C HIS A 69 -1.55 11.59 10.08
N CYS A 70 -1.11 10.40 9.73
CA CYS A 70 0.27 10.15 9.32
C CYS A 70 0.58 10.83 7.97
N ALA A 71 -0.29 10.62 6.98
CA ALA A 71 -0.19 11.27 5.67
C ALA A 71 -0.25 12.80 5.78
N ARG A 72 -1.27 13.33 6.49
CA ARG A 72 -1.46 14.78 6.67
C ARG A 72 -0.28 15.48 7.34
N ARG A 73 0.43 14.77 8.23
CA ARG A 73 1.58 15.33 8.95
C ARG A 73 2.89 15.20 8.20
N GLN A 74 2.90 14.55 7.04
CA GLN A 74 4.12 14.32 6.26
C GLN A 74 5.22 13.64 7.09
N LEU A 75 4.85 12.59 7.84
CA LEU A 75 5.83 11.81 8.56
C LEU A 75 6.85 11.23 7.56
N ASN A 76 8.13 11.48 7.76
CA ASN A 76 9.17 10.95 6.89
C ASN A 76 9.29 9.44 7.08
N MET A 77 8.50 8.70 6.30
CA MET A 77 8.46 7.24 6.30
C MET A 77 7.95 6.69 4.98
N THR A 78 8.31 5.46 4.69
CA THR A 78 7.69 4.67 3.62
C THR A 78 6.61 3.77 4.22
N TYR A 79 5.36 3.99 3.82
CA TYR A 79 4.20 3.21 4.25
C TYR A 79 3.73 2.30 3.12
N ILE A 80 3.87 1.00 3.31
CA ILE A 80 3.45 -0.02 2.35
C ILE A 80 2.16 -0.68 2.84
N VAL A 81 1.18 -0.78 1.94
CA VAL A 81 -0.03 -1.58 2.14
C VAL A 81 0.00 -2.76 1.19
N GLU A 82 -0.04 -3.97 1.74
CA GLU A 82 -0.30 -5.19 0.98
C GLU A 82 -1.82 -5.36 0.86
N ASN A 83 -2.34 -4.98 -0.31
CA ASN A 83 -3.76 -4.88 -0.56
C ASN A 83 -4.30 -6.15 -1.24
N ASN A 84 -5.13 -6.90 -0.53
CA ASN A 84 -5.80 -8.08 -1.04
C ASN A 84 -7.34 -8.03 -0.91
N GLY A 85 -7.90 -6.94 -0.40
CA GLY A 85 -9.34 -6.75 -0.23
C GLY A 85 -9.98 -7.54 0.92
N THR A 86 -9.22 -8.35 1.67
CA THR A 86 -9.78 -9.25 2.68
C THR A 86 -8.93 -9.40 3.93
N TYR A 87 -9.57 -9.76 5.05
CA TYR A 87 -8.89 -10.28 6.23
C TYR A 87 -8.61 -11.78 6.05
N GLY A 88 -7.42 -12.12 5.56
CA GLY A 88 -7.07 -13.50 5.22
C GLY A 88 -6.95 -14.42 6.43
N LEU A 89 -6.41 -13.97 7.57
CA LEU A 89 -6.20 -14.78 8.77
C LEU A 89 -7.52 -15.25 9.39
N THR A 90 -8.51 -14.39 9.44
CA THR A 90 -9.82 -14.63 10.05
C THR A 90 -10.83 -15.27 9.08
N LYS A 91 -10.32 -15.78 7.94
CA LYS A 91 -11.06 -16.59 6.94
C LYS A 91 -11.93 -15.80 5.94
N GLY A 92 -11.54 -14.58 5.59
CA GLY A 92 -12.07 -13.91 4.40
C GLY A 92 -13.20 -12.92 4.64
N GLN A 93 -13.20 -12.22 5.77
CA GLN A 93 -14.07 -11.06 5.95
C GLN A 93 -13.63 -9.95 4.98
N PHE A 94 -14.58 -9.12 4.56
CA PHE A 94 -14.30 -7.96 3.74
C PHE A 94 -13.44 -6.94 4.48
N SER A 95 -12.43 -6.43 3.81
CA SER A 95 -11.79 -5.18 4.23
C SER A 95 -12.49 -3.99 3.56
N ALA A 96 -12.16 -2.77 3.99
CA ALA A 96 -12.73 -1.57 3.39
C ALA A 96 -12.23 -1.30 1.94
N THR A 97 -11.26 -2.05 1.45
CA THR A 97 -10.77 -2.00 0.06
C THR A 97 -11.36 -3.07 -0.83
N ASN A 98 -12.29 -3.87 -0.30
CA ASN A 98 -12.96 -4.92 -1.06
C ASN A 98 -13.95 -4.32 -2.06
N ASP A 99 -14.08 -4.95 -3.23
CA ASP A 99 -14.97 -4.48 -4.30
C ASP A 99 -16.44 -4.55 -3.88
N LEU A 100 -17.23 -3.57 -4.33
CA LEU A 100 -18.68 -3.57 -4.16
C LEU A 100 -19.27 -4.83 -4.80
N GLU A 101 -20.31 -5.42 -4.17
CA GLU A 101 -21.00 -6.63 -4.62
C GLU A 101 -20.14 -7.90 -4.69
N SER A 102 -18.87 -7.84 -4.22
CA SER A 102 -18.09 -9.06 -4.04
C SER A 102 -18.71 -9.95 -2.96
N LYS A 103 -18.52 -11.27 -3.08
CA LYS A 103 -19.08 -12.22 -2.12
C LYS A 103 -18.05 -12.70 -1.10
N SER A 104 -18.48 -12.80 0.14
CA SER A 104 -17.68 -13.47 1.18
C SER A 104 -17.67 -14.98 0.95
N LYS A 105 -16.75 -15.69 1.59
CA LYS A 105 -16.75 -17.16 1.63
C LYS A 105 -18.07 -17.76 2.13
N TYR A 106 -18.82 -17.01 2.91
CA TYR A 106 -20.10 -17.44 3.48
C TYR A 106 -21.32 -17.04 2.64
N GLY A 107 -21.09 -16.38 1.50
CA GLY A 107 -22.13 -15.96 0.57
C GLY A 107 -22.75 -14.59 0.82
N ASP A 108 -22.22 -13.84 1.82
CA ASP A 108 -22.67 -12.47 2.06
C ASP A 108 -22.13 -11.53 0.98
N ASP A 109 -22.91 -10.55 0.55
CA ASP A 109 -22.49 -9.54 -0.42
C ASP A 109 -21.86 -8.31 0.29
N ASN A 110 -20.78 -7.76 -0.28
CA ASN A 110 -20.26 -6.47 0.17
C ASN A 110 -21.18 -5.34 -0.34
N LEU A 111 -21.85 -4.66 0.57
CA LEU A 111 -22.78 -3.58 0.27
C LEU A 111 -22.14 -2.18 0.20
N PHE A 112 -20.86 -2.08 0.48
CA PHE A 112 -20.17 -0.80 0.58
C PHE A 112 -19.13 -0.63 -0.52
N PRO A 113 -19.01 0.60 -1.09
CA PRO A 113 -17.97 0.90 -2.06
C PRO A 113 -16.58 0.82 -1.42
N SER A 114 -15.61 0.39 -2.23
CA SER A 114 -14.21 0.28 -1.85
C SER A 114 -13.59 1.64 -1.53
N ILE A 115 -12.76 1.68 -0.49
CA ILE A 115 -11.87 2.83 -0.22
C ILE A 115 -10.62 2.70 -1.09
N ASP A 116 -10.39 3.70 -1.96
CA ASP A 116 -9.14 3.81 -2.71
C ASP A 116 -8.09 4.56 -1.89
N LEU A 117 -7.17 3.81 -1.30
CA LEU A 117 -6.12 4.37 -0.44
C LEU A 117 -5.17 5.32 -1.17
N PRO A 118 -4.73 5.08 -2.43
CA PRO A 118 -3.92 6.04 -3.17
C PRO A 118 -4.61 7.37 -3.40
N SER A 119 -5.86 7.39 -3.87
CA SER A 119 -6.63 8.64 -4.02
C SER A 119 -6.75 9.39 -2.70
N MET A 120 -7.02 8.67 -1.61
CA MET A 120 -7.09 9.25 -0.28
C MET A 120 -5.74 9.82 0.14
N ALA A 121 -4.64 9.08 -0.04
CA ALA A 121 -3.28 9.53 0.30
C ALA A 121 -2.93 10.84 -0.43
N ILE A 122 -3.22 10.92 -1.74
CA ILE A 122 -3.00 12.13 -2.54
C ILE A 122 -3.81 13.30 -1.99
N GLN A 123 -5.08 13.09 -1.67
CA GLN A 123 -5.96 14.15 -1.13
C GLN A 123 -5.49 14.65 0.24
N LEU A 124 -4.99 13.76 1.09
CA LEU A 124 -4.44 14.08 2.41
C LEU A 124 -3.07 14.76 2.35
N GLY A 125 -2.46 14.85 1.17
CA GLY A 125 -1.19 15.54 0.96
C GLY A 125 0.03 14.64 1.04
N ALA A 126 -0.10 13.31 0.96
CA ALA A 126 1.06 12.43 0.81
C ALA A 126 1.92 12.90 -0.35
N SER A 127 3.23 12.98 -0.13
CA SER A 127 4.17 13.58 -1.09
C SER A 127 4.74 12.59 -2.10
N PHE A 128 4.58 11.29 -1.86
CA PHE A 128 4.88 10.23 -2.83
C PHE A 128 3.78 9.17 -2.76
N VAL A 129 3.11 8.90 -3.87
CA VAL A 129 2.07 7.87 -3.94
C VAL A 129 2.26 7.00 -5.16
N ALA A 130 2.37 5.71 -4.94
CA ALA A 130 2.50 4.72 -6.01
C ALA A 130 1.59 3.53 -5.77
N ARG A 131 1.21 2.85 -6.85
CA ARG A 131 0.55 1.55 -6.82
C ARG A 131 1.30 0.58 -7.72
N SER A 132 1.45 -0.64 -7.28
CA SER A 132 2.04 -1.70 -8.08
C SER A 132 1.37 -3.04 -7.80
N PHE A 133 1.68 -4.01 -8.64
CA PHE A 133 1.27 -5.40 -8.45
C PHE A 133 2.46 -6.21 -7.91
N SER A 134 2.22 -7.10 -6.95
CA SER A 134 3.26 -7.93 -6.33
C SER A 134 4.00 -8.84 -7.32
N GLY A 135 3.37 -9.18 -8.44
CA GLY A 135 3.93 -9.97 -9.53
C GLY A 135 4.67 -9.17 -10.60
N ASP A 136 4.65 -7.82 -10.56
CA ASP A 136 5.42 -6.95 -11.46
C ASP A 136 6.66 -6.40 -10.73
N LYS A 137 7.68 -7.24 -10.60
CA LYS A 137 8.91 -6.88 -9.88
C LYS A 137 9.72 -5.78 -10.57
N ASP A 138 9.65 -5.70 -11.89
CA ASP A 138 10.37 -4.72 -12.67
C ASP A 138 9.83 -3.30 -12.47
N GLN A 139 8.53 -3.19 -12.15
CA GLN A 139 7.92 -1.93 -11.72
C GLN A 139 8.07 -1.72 -10.20
N LEU A 140 7.79 -2.74 -9.39
CA LEU A 140 7.71 -2.64 -7.93
C LEU A 140 9.05 -2.25 -7.30
N VAL A 141 10.16 -2.88 -7.71
CA VAL A 141 11.47 -2.65 -7.10
C VAL A 141 11.98 -1.20 -7.30
N PRO A 142 11.91 -0.61 -8.49
CA PRO A 142 12.22 0.82 -8.67
C PRO A 142 11.33 1.75 -7.84
N LEU A 143 10.02 1.48 -7.76
CA LEU A 143 9.10 2.29 -6.95
C LEU A 143 9.42 2.22 -5.46
N LEU A 144 9.74 1.04 -4.94
CA LEU A 144 10.18 0.86 -3.55
C LEU A 144 11.47 1.65 -3.26
N LYS A 145 12.45 1.57 -4.15
CA LYS A 145 13.71 2.33 -4.00
C LYS A 145 13.47 3.84 -4.02
N ALA A 146 12.64 4.31 -4.93
CA ALA A 146 12.27 5.72 -5.02
C ALA A 146 11.54 6.20 -3.75
N ALA A 147 10.57 5.42 -3.25
CA ALA A 147 9.84 5.73 -2.03
C ALA A 147 10.74 5.79 -0.79
N LEU A 148 11.70 4.86 -0.68
CA LEU A 148 12.66 4.83 0.43
C LEU A 148 13.66 6.00 0.40
N SER A 149 13.89 6.58 -0.78
CA SER A 149 14.79 7.72 -0.97
C SER A 149 14.06 9.07 -0.92
N HIS A 150 12.73 9.06 -0.96
CA HIS A 150 11.92 10.27 -0.93
C HIS A 150 11.86 10.86 0.48
N LYS A 151 11.94 12.19 0.58
CA LYS A 151 11.76 12.91 1.85
C LYS A 151 10.29 13.27 2.03
N GLY A 152 9.69 12.85 3.14
CA GLY A 152 8.27 13.04 3.44
C GLY A 152 7.51 11.72 3.52
N PHE A 153 6.20 11.79 3.40
CA PHE A 153 5.34 10.62 3.50
C PHE A 153 5.21 9.91 2.15
N SER A 154 5.84 8.74 2.06
CA SER A 154 5.73 7.86 0.90
C SER A 154 4.71 6.77 1.15
N PHE A 155 3.73 6.64 0.25
CA PHE A 155 2.68 5.62 0.31
C PHE A 155 2.74 4.69 -0.91
N LEU A 156 2.80 3.38 -0.67
CA LEU A 156 2.73 2.36 -1.70
C LEU A 156 1.57 1.40 -1.44
N ASP A 157 0.66 1.31 -2.39
CA ASP A 157 -0.41 0.32 -2.44
C ASP A 157 0.04 -0.84 -3.33
N ILE A 158 0.36 -2.00 -2.72
CA ILE A 158 0.81 -3.18 -3.45
C ILE A 158 -0.35 -4.16 -3.56
N ILE A 159 -0.93 -4.25 -4.76
CA ILE A 159 -1.96 -5.25 -5.03
C ILE A 159 -1.33 -6.63 -4.90
N SER A 160 -1.80 -7.39 -3.92
CA SER A 160 -1.29 -8.71 -3.56
C SER A 160 -2.46 -9.67 -3.32
N PRO A 161 -3.03 -10.25 -4.38
CA PRO A 161 -4.26 -11.05 -4.29
C PRO A 161 -4.16 -12.20 -3.29
N CYS A 162 -5.24 -12.45 -2.56
CA CYS A 162 -5.32 -13.57 -1.63
C CYS A 162 -5.75 -14.85 -2.35
N VAL A 163 -4.84 -15.81 -2.50
CA VAL A 163 -5.09 -17.10 -3.17
C VAL A 163 -6.17 -17.97 -2.51
N THR A 164 -6.57 -17.65 -1.29
CA THR A 164 -7.43 -18.53 -0.49
C THR A 164 -8.86 -18.01 -0.30
N PHE A 165 -9.11 -16.71 -0.34
CA PHE A 165 -10.34 -16.13 0.19
C PHE A 165 -11.05 -15.09 -0.70
N ASN A 166 -10.53 -14.73 -1.85
CA ASN A 166 -11.15 -13.75 -2.75
C ASN A 166 -11.66 -14.37 -4.05
N ASN A 167 -12.12 -15.61 -3.99
CA ASN A 167 -12.60 -16.38 -5.15
C ASN A 167 -14.12 -16.48 -5.12
N HIS A 168 -14.83 -15.42 -5.55
CA HIS A 168 -16.30 -15.39 -5.64
C HIS A 168 -16.77 -14.63 -6.89
N ASN A 169 -17.84 -15.13 -7.53
CA ASN A 169 -18.39 -14.75 -8.83
C ASN A 169 -18.75 -13.28 -9.05
N THR A 170 -18.67 -12.44 -8.05
CA THR A 170 -18.99 -11.00 -8.13
C THR A 170 -17.79 -10.09 -7.84
N SER A 171 -16.66 -10.68 -7.49
CA SER A 171 -15.39 -9.95 -7.47
C SER A 171 -14.91 -9.80 -8.91
N THR A 172 -14.41 -8.63 -9.33
CA THR A 172 -13.66 -8.47 -10.59
C THR A 172 -12.49 -9.45 -10.69
N LYS A 173 -12.29 -10.27 -9.66
CA LYS A 173 -11.23 -11.23 -9.41
C LYS A 173 -11.74 -12.68 -9.24
N SER A 174 -12.98 -13.03 -9.72
CA SER A 174 -13.56 -14.37 -9.54
C SER A 174 -13.65 -15.21 -10.80
N TYR A 175 -13.65 -16.55 -10.63
CA TYR A 175 -13.72 -17.56 -11.71
C TYR A 175 -14.97 -17.46 -12.60
N ASP A 176 -16.12 -17.14 -12.03
CA ASP A 176 -17.39 -17.26 -12.76
C ASP A 176 -17.73 -15.98 -13.53
N TYR A 177 -17.35 -14.81 -13.04
CA TYR A 177 -17.48 -13.55 -13.78
C TYR A 177 -16.75 -13.62 -15.14
N ILE A 178 -15.62 -14.31 -15.16
CA ILE A 178 -14.77 -14.47 -16.34
C ILE A 178 -15.37 -15.48 -17.31
N ARG A 179 -16.02 -16.55 -16.83
CA ARG A 179 -16.68 -17.55 -17.69
C ARG A 179 -17.87 -16.98 -18.45
N GLU A 180 -18.61 -16.06 -17.83
CA GLU A 180 -19.80 -15.43 -18.46
C GLU A 180 -19.44 -14.31 -19.45
N HIS A 181 -18.25 -13.70 -19.34
CA HIS A 181 -17.84 -12.56 -20.17
C HIS A 181 -16.80 -12.89 -21.25
N ASN A 182 -16.25 -14.11 -21.27
CA ASN A 182 -15.27 -14.57 -22.25
C ASN A 182 -15.74 -15.79 -23.05
N ASP A 183 -16.65 -15.57 -23.99
CA ASP A 183 -17.15 -16.63 -24.87
C ASP A 183 -16.22 -16.98 -26.05
N SER A 184 -14.96 -16.57 -26.09
CA SER A 184 -14.13 -16.86 -27.27
C SER A 184 -12.62 -16.96 -27.13
N LEU A 185 -12.01 -17.06 -25.97
CA LEU A 185 -10.55 -17.27 -25.94
C LEU A 185 -10.15 -18.38 -24.94
N SER A 186 -9.60 -19.44 -25.55
CA SER A 186 -8.72 -20.49 -24.99
C SER A 186 -8.55 -20.58 -23.49
N LYS A 187 -8.78 -21.79 -22.96
CA LYS A 187 -8.56 -22.28 -21.60
C LYS A 187 -7.54 -21.42 -20.84
N PRO A 188 -7.93 -20.74 -19.73
CA PRO A 188 -6.95 -20.08 -18.90
C PRO A 188 -5.95 -21.12 -18.41
N ASP A 189 -4.67 -20.90 -18.67
CA ASP A 189 -3.63 -21.70 -18.07
C ASP A 189 -3.69 -21.51 -16.56
N PHE A 190 -4.09 -22.55 -15.88
CA PHE A 190 -4.19 -22.58 -14.42
C PHE A 190 -2.79 -22.40 -13.83
N VAL A 191 -2.58 -21.35 -13.04
CA VAL A 191 -1.32 -21.15 -12.31
C VAL A 191 -1.33 -22.03 -11.06
N PRO A 192 -0.49 -23.05 -10.93
CA PRO A 192 -0.43 -23.89 -9.73
C PRO A 192 -0.18 -23.07 -8.47
N SER A 193 -0.81 -23.43 -7.36
CA SER A 193 -0.77 -22.70 -6.09
C SER A 193 0.64 -22.48 -5.49
N GLY A 194 1.63 -23.21 -5.95
CA GLY A 194 3.04 -23.03 -5.54
C GLY A 194 3.88 -22.22 -6.51
N LYS A 195 3.31 -21.73 -7.62
CA LYS A 195 4.03 -20.96 -8.62
C LYS A 195 3.80 -19.47 -8.41
N GLU A 196 4.86 -18.68 -8.47
CA GLU A 196 4.76 -17.22 -8.38
C GLU A 196 4.02 -16.66 -9.60
N ILE A 197 3.10 -15.71 -9.39
CA ILE A 197 2.44 -14.96 -10.45
C ILE A 197 3.33 -13.78 -10.80
N THR A 198 3.88 -13.78 -12.03
CA THR A 198 4.68 -12.69 -12.55
C THR A 198 4.03 -12.08 -13.78
N THR A 199 4.20 -10.79 -14.00
CA THR A 199 3.76 -10.10 -15.20
C THR A 199 4.75 -9.05 -15.63
N ASP A 200 4.87 -8.87 -16.94
CA ASP A 200 5.63 -7.80 -17.58
C ASP A 200 4.81 -7.27 -18.75
N TYR A 201 4.60 -5.97 -18.82
CA TYR A 201 3.83 -5.33 -19.87
C TYR A 201 4.26 -3.87 -20.07
N PRO A 202 4.14 -3.33 -21.32
CA PRO A 202 4.61 -2.00 -21.65
C PRO A 202 3.89 -0.89 -20.88
N LYS A 203 4.60 0.22 -20.65
CA LYS A 203 3.98 1.44 -20.12
C LYS A 203 2.90 1.96 -21.06
N GLY A 204 1.79 2.44 -20.50
CA GLY A 204 0.63 2.92 -21.24
C GLY A 204 -0.23 1.80 -21.85
N SER A 205 -0.03 0.55 -21.43
CA SER A 205 -0.86 -0.59 -21.84
C SER A 205 -1.56 -1.24 -20.65
N SER A 206 -2.53 -2.08 -20.96
CA SER A 206 -3.24 -2.91 -19.97
C SER A 206 -2.90 -4.38 -20.19
N VAL A 207 -2.95 -5.17 -19.11
CA VAL A 207 -2.78 -6.61 -19.13
C VAL A 207 -3.76 -7.28 -18.17
N GLU A 208 -4.26 -8.44 -18.54
CA GLU A 208 -5.03 -9.30 -17.65
C GLU A 208 -4.10 -10.37 -17.08
N VAL A 209 -4.02 -10.44 -15.76
CA VAL A 209 -3.14 -11.34 -15.03
C VAL A 209 -3.98 -12.44 -14.39
N PRO A 210 -3.83 -13.71 -14.80
CA PRO A 210 -4.52 -14.83 -14.18
C PRO A 210 -3.95 -15.08 -12.77
N LEU A 211 -4.84 -15.23 -11.80
CA LEU A 211 -4.49 -15.51 -10.42
C LEU A 211 -4.59 -17.01 -10.11
N HIS A 212 -4.07 -17.44 -8.95
CA HIS A 212 -4.10 -18.86 -8.54
C HIS A 212 -5.51 -19.43 -8.36
N ASP A 213 -6.47 -18.57 -8.12
CA ASP A 213 -7.90 -18.93 -8.01
C ASP A 213 -8.62 -18.90 -9.35
N GLY A 214 -7.90 -18.55 -10.45
CA GLY A 214 -8.39 -18.44 -11.83
C GLY A 214 -9.12 -17.13 -12.14
N SER A 215 -9.20 -16.22 -11.19
CA SER A 215 -9.67 -14.86 -11.46
C SER A 215 -8.66 -14.09 -12.32
N LEU A 216 -9.11 -13.05 -13.01
CA LEU A 216 -8.28 -12.14 -13.77
C LEU A 216 -8.20 -10.79 -13.07
N LEU A 217 -6.98 -10.27 -12.92
CA LEU A 217 -6.74 -8.92 -12.46
C LEU A 217 -6.35 -8.05 -13.65
N SER A 218 -7.19 -7.08 -13.99
CA SER A 218 -6.88 -6.13 -15.06
C SER A 218 -6.02 -4.99 -14.50
N LEU A 219 -4.77 -4.94 -14.96
CA LEU A 219 -3.80 -3.91 -14.58
C LEU A 219 -3.58 -2.94 -15.73
N GLU A 220 -3.45 -1.66 -15.43
CA GLU A 220 -3.07 -0.61 -16.37
C GLU A 220 -1.82 0.09 -15.88
N LYS A 221 -0.77 0.13 -16.71
CA LYS A 221 0.48 0.80 -16.39
C LYS A 221 0.48 2.22 -16.94
N LEU A 222 0.82 3.20 -16.09
CA LEU A 222 0.94 4.60 -16.50
C LEU A 222 1.85 4.75 -17.73
N SER A 223 1.47 5.66 -18.63
CA SER A 223 2.26 5.97 -19.82
C SER A 223 3.52 6.77 -19.47
N GLU A 224 4.53 6.76 -20.36
CA GLU A 224 5.74 7.57 -20.20
C GLU A 224 5.49 9.10 -20.26
N LYS A 225 4.36 9.50 -20.84
CA LYS A 225 3.96 10.91 -20.95
C LYS A 225 3.20 11.42 -19.73
N TYR A 226 2.91 10.54 -18.78
CA TYR A 226 2.21 10.91 -17.57
C TYR A 226 3.09 11.80 -16.68
N ASP A 227 2.54 12.93 -16.24
CA ASP A 227 3.19 13.82 -15.28
C ASP A 227 2.73 13.52 -13.85
N PRO A 228 3.56 12.88 -13.02
CA PRO A 228 3.19 12.52 -11.66
C PRO A 228 3.17 13.72 -10.69
N THR A 229 3.61 14.90 -11.10
CA THR A 229 3.60 16.08 -10.22
C THR A 229 2.23 16.77 -10.16
N ASN A 230 1.33 16.44 -11.10
CA ASN A 230 0.00 17.03 -11.16
C ASN A 230 -1.03 16.23 -10.33
N LYS A 231 -1.34 16.76 -9.15
CA LYS A 231 -2.26 16.17 -8.18
C LYS A 231 -3.67 15.92 -8.75
N ILE A 232 -4.20 16.85 -9.55
CA ILE A 232 -5.55 16.74 -10.10
C ILE A 232 -5.60 15.64 -11.15
N THR A 233 -4.63 15.63 -12.06
CA THR A 233 -4.50 14.60 -13.09
C THR A 233 -4.32 13.21 -12.49
N ALA A 234 -3.57 13.08 -11.39
CA ALA A 234 -3.40 11.82 -10.68
C ALA A 234 -4.73 11.25 -10.20
N ILE A 235 -5.55 12.06 -9.53
CA ILE A 235 -6.86 11.64 -9.03
C ILE A 235 -7.82 11.31 -10.19
N GLN A 236 -7.83 12.13 -11.24
CA GLN A 236 -8.67 11.88 -12.41
C GLN A 236 -8.34 10.55 -13.09
N ASN A 237 -7.06 10.27 -13.34
CA ASN A 237 -6.64 9.02 -13.97
C ASN A 237 -6.97 7.79 -13.13
N ILE A 238 -6.84 7.87 -11.80
CA ILE A 238 -7.26 6.79 -10.92
C ILE A 238 -8.77 6.53 -11.07
N GLN A 239 -9.58 7.59 -11.05
CA GLN A 239 -11.04 7.46 -11.16
C GLN A 239 -11.50 6.96 -12.54
N GLU A 240 -10.83 7.39 -13.61
CA GLU A 240 -11.10 6.92 -14.97
C GLU A 240 -10.77 5.44 -15.12
N SER A 241 -9.60 5.03 -14.65
CA SER A 241 -9.19 3.62 -14.68
C SER A 241 -10.14 2.73 -13.87
N GLN A 242 -10.55 3.17 -12.68
CA GLN A 242 -11.54 2.44 -11.86
C GLN A 242 -12.92 2.32 -12.55
N ARG A 243 -13.36 3.37 -13.24
CA ARG A 243 -14.62 3.35 -14.00
C ARG A 243 -14.59 2.33 -15.13
N ASP A 244 -13.40 2.13 -15.70
CA ASP A 244 -13.15 1.15 -16.75
C ASP A 244 -12.87 -0.27 -16.19
N GLY A 245 -13.03 -0.48 -14.88
CA GLY A 245 -12.79 -1.78 -14.21
C GLY A 245 -11.33 -2.16 -14.13
N LYS A 246 -10.41 -1.18 -14.20
CA LYS A 246 -8.97 -1.40 -14.20
C LYS A 246 -8.30 -0.87 -12.93
N VAL A 247 -7.14 -1.43 -12.60
CA VAL A 247 -6.28 -0.96 -11.53
C VAL A 247 -5.06 -0.26 -12.12
N LEU A 248 -5.02 1.06 -11.97
CA LEU A 248 -3.91 1.88 -12.45
C LEU A 248 -2.66 1.66 -11.59
N THR A 249 -1.52 1.35 -12.23
CA THR A 249 -0.23 1.08 -11.57
C THR A 249 0.87 2.01 -12.06
N GLY A 250 1.84 2.28 -11.21
CA GLY A 250 2.98 3.15 -11.46
C GLY A 250 3.17 4.19 -10.35
N LEU A 251 4.00 5.19 -10.61
CA LEU A 251 4.13 6.38 -9.78
C LEU A 251 2.93 7.31 -10.06
N LEU A 252 1.96 7.32 -9.15
CA LEU A 252 0.71 8.07 -9.31
C LEU A 252 0.90 9.56 -9.03
N TYR A 253 1.64 9.87 -7.97
CA TYR A 253 1.88 11.27 -7.58
C TYR A 253 3.22 11.42 -6.86
N VAL A 254 3.90 12.54 -7.10
CA VAL A 254 5.09 12.96 -6.36
C VAL A 254 5.14 14.48 -6.24
N ASP A 255 5.43 14.95 -5.04
CA ASP A 255 5.78 16.35 -4.76
C ASP A 255 7.30 16.41 -4.47
N PRO A 256 8.11 16.91 -5.41
CA PRO A 256 9.56 16.99 -5.22
C PRO A 256 9.99 18.02 -4.20
N ASP A 257 9.14 18.99 -3.88
CA ASP A 257 9.42 20.10 -2.94
C ASP A 257 8.79 19.86 -1.56
N ALA A 258 8.35 18.63 -1.29
CA ALA A 258 7.68 18.29 -0.04
C ALA A 258 8.56 18.55 1.18
N LYS A 259 7.92 19.08 2.22
CA LYS A 259 8.51 19.22 3.55
C LYS A 259 8.03 18.08 4.44
N ASP A 260 8.95 17.47 5.17
CA ASP A 260 8.61 16.47 6.16
C ASP A 260 8.10 17.10 7.48
N LEU A 261 7.65 16.26 8.39
CA LEU A 261 7.14 16.68 9.70
C LEU A 261 8.15 17.53 10.49
N ARG A 262 9.44 17.23 10.37
CA ARG A 262 10.52 17.97 11.05
C ARG A 262 10.67 19.39 10.52
N ASP A 263 10.67 19.52 9.19
CA ASP A 263 10.73 20.84 8.54
C ASP A 263 9.51 21.70 8.92
N ILE A 264 8.32 21.06 8.96
CA ILE A 264 7.05 21.75 9.29
C ILE A 264 7.03 22.23 10.74
N LEU A 265 7.52 21.40 11.67
CA LEU A 265 7.53 21.71 13.11
C LEU A 265 8.78 22.50 13.53
N ASN A 266 9.78 22.62 12.65
CA ASN A 266 11.06 23.24 12.96
C ASN A 266 11.70 22.64 14.24
N VAL A 267 11.72 21.30 14.31
CA VAL A 267 12.30 20.59 15.44
C VAL A 267 13.83 20.61 15.39
N SER A 268 14.46 20.36 16.55
CA SER A 268 15.91 20.27 16.67
C SER A 268 16.53 19.29 15.66
N ASP A 269 17.70 19.64 15.12
CA ASP A 269 18.49 18.75 14.28
C ASP A 269 19.11 17.58 15.06
N LYS A 270 19.21 17.70 16.39
CA LYS A 270 19.73 16.66 17.27
C LYS A 270 18.59 15.71 17.68
N PRO A 271 18.71 14.40 17.41
CA PRO A 271 17.70 13.40 17.83
C PRO A 271 17.53 13.38 19.36
N LEU A 272 16.31 13.10 19.85
CA LEU A 272 16.03 13.05 21.29
C LEU A 272 16.93 12.08 22.06
N ASN A 273 17.29 10.95 21.46
CA ASN A 273 18.15 9.94 22.06
C ASN A 273 19.63 10.40 22.22
N GLU A 274 19.99 11.51 21.60
CA GLU A 274 21.34 12.12 21.67
C GLU A 274 21.36 13.42 22.45
N MET A 275 20.20 13.92 22.88
CA MET A 275 20.08 15.13 23.69
C MET A 275 20.54 14.90 25.13
N GLU A 276 21.21 15.87 25.70
CA GLU A 276 21.55 15.87 27.10
C GLU A 276 20.34 16.23 27.98
N GLN A 277 20.39 15.88 29.26
CA GLN A 277 19.28 16.13 30.19
C GLN A 277 18.94 17.63 30.29
N THR A 278 19.92 18.48 30.16
CA THR A 278 19.76 19.95 30.14
C THR A 278 18.97 20.45 28.93
N ASP A 279 19.12 19.78 27.77
CA ASP A 279 18.38 20.11 26.55
C ASP A 279 16.93 19.61 26.62
N LEU A 280 16.72 18.46 27.28
CA LEU A 280 15.39 17.84 27.44
C LEU A 280 14.54 18.51 28.52
N CYS A 281 15.18 19.08 29.54
CA CYS A 281 14.54 19.76 30.64
C CYS A 281 15.14 21.16 30.82
N PRO A 282 14.88 22.11 29.88
CA PRO A 282 15.33 23.48 30.05
C PRO A 282 14.74 24.03 31.33
N GLY A 283 15.60 24.57 32.20
CA GLY A 283 15.18 25.20 33.43
C GLY A 283 14.14 26.30 33.18
N SER A 284 13.21 26.51 34.10
CA SER A 284 12.34 27.68 34.06
C SER A 284 13.17 28.93 34.26
N GLU A 285 13.32 29.75 33.20
CA GLU A 285 13.70 31.15 33.37
C GLU A 285 12.54 31.94 33.93
#